data_a5fe503ca9b365f0902a10bf079f2fcc
#
_entry.id   a5fe503ca9b365f0902a10bf079f2fcc
#
_cell.length_a   1.000
_cell.length_b   1.000
_cell.length_c   1.000
_cell.angle_alpha   90.00
_cell.angle_beta   90.00
_cell.angle_gamma   90.00
#
_symmetry.space_group_name_H-M   'P 1'
#
loop_
_entity.id
_entity.type
_entity.pdbx_description
1 polymer ?
#
loop_
_entity_poly.entity_id
_entity_poly.type
_entity_poly.pdbx_seq_one_letter_code
_entity_poly.pdbx_strand_id
1 'polypeptide(L)'
;MCNFAAKRCDMKAEFKYSTDFYGLNARELRHTCMHLLCLAGEGSFVFNEHCYHITRNDLVVIPIPTKVKNLAAHADLQVEWFAADYKFLQSLLPSNNYSIGGSISLNQDPVIKLTEEQARLLLDDFHRLRDRMEDHHLQFYHELMGSLCLKMMYDIFEAHAQREAINSHTDRTAYIVKQLMALLSTGISRTEREVSYYAERLNVSPKYLSATIKRVTGHSVTSYIDRHTIPILKSYLDDERLSLTQISELMNFTTLSYFSRYCTKHLGQSPSEYRLSLQPKYD
;
A
#
# COMPACT_ATOMS: atom_id res chain seq x y z
N MET A 1 23.86 -9.51 10.61
CA MET A 1 22.60 -10.16 11.02
C MET A 1 21.59 -9.06 11.23
N CYS A 2 20.62 -8.92 10.32
CA CYS A 2 19.63 -7.84 10.38
C CYS A 2 18.67 -8.08 11.55
N ASN A 3 18.56 -7.06 12.38
CA ASN A 3 17.73 -7.03 13.57
C ASN A 3 16.25 -6.84 13.16
N PHE A 4 15.56 -7.93 12.81
CA PHE A 4 14.13 -7.95 12.49
C PHE A 4 13.23 -8.13 13.72
N ALA A 5 13.79 -8.01 14.91
CA ALA A 5 13.11 -8.34 16.17
C ALA A 5 12.82 -7.09 17.01
N ALA A 6 12.05 -6.12 16.50
CA ALA A 6 11.47 -5.13 17.39
C ALA A 6 10.34 -4.33 16.72
N LYS A 7 9.18 -4.93 16.65
CA LYS A 7 7.86 -4.38 16.97
C LYS A 7 6.85 -5.50 16.74
N ARG A 8 6.61 -6.32 17.75
CA ARG A 8 5.35 -7.05 17.87
C ARG A 8 4.26 -5.96 17.90
N CYS A 9 3.76 -5.63 16.72
CA CYS A 9 2.50 -4.96 16.63
C CYS A 9 1.46 -6.02 16.97
N ASP A 10 0.80 -5.90 18.14
CA ASP A 10 -0.34 -6.72 18.55
C ASP A 10 -1.58 -6.49 17.64
N MET A 11 -1.35 -6.28 16.35
CA MET A 11 -2.41 -6.27 15.36
C MET A 11 -2.70 -7.73 15.00
N LYS A 12 -3.79 -8.28 15.55
CA LYS A 12 -4.42 -9.48 14.99
C LYS A 12 -4.87 -9.09 13.57
N ALA A 13 -4.02 -9.35 12.58
CA ALA A 13 -4.38 -9.18 11.19
C ALA A 13 -5.52 -10.17 10.90
N GLU A 14 -6.66 -9.65 10.48
CA GLU A 14 -7.78 -10.49 10.07
C GLU A 14 -7.56 -10.91 8.62
N PHE A 15 -7.65 -12.23 8.39
CA PHE A 15 -7.64 -12.83 7.06
C PHE A 15 -8.99 -13.48 6.80
N LYS A 16 -9.48 -13.39 5.58
CA LYS A 16 -10.73 -14.03 5.15
C LYS A 16 -10.56 -14.63 3.77
N TYR A 17 -11.19 -15.76 3.56
CA TYR A 17 -11.27 -16.44 2.29
C TYR A 17 -12.70 -16.92 2.06
N SER A 18 -13.21 -16.82 0.84
CA SER A 18 -14.54 -17.33 0.48
C SER A 18 -14.68 -17.49 -1.03
N THR A 19 -15.69 -18.26 -1.42
CA THR A 19 -16.17 -18.42 -2.79
C THR A 19 -17.50 -17.70 -3.04
N ASP A 20 -18.04 -17.02 -2.03
CA ASP A 20 -19.31 -16.30 -2.13
C ASP A 20 -19.11 -14.92 -2.74
N PHE A 21 -19.58 -14.73 -3.97
CA PHE A 21 -19.54 -13.44 -4.66
C PHE A 21 -20.32 -12.34 -3.94
N TYR A 22 -21.44 -12.67 -3.31
CA TYR A 22 -22.29 -11.70 -2.63
C TYR A 22 -21.75 -11.28 -1.26
N GLY A 23 -20.77 -12.01 -0.72
CA GLY A 23 -20.05 -11.65 0.48
C GLY A 23 -19.08 -10.46 0.33
N LEU A 24 -18.82 -9.98 -0.89
CA LEU A 24 -17.81 -8.96 -1.19
C LEU A 24 -18.04 -7.61 -0.53
N ASN A 25 -19.27 -7.23 -0.20
CA ASN A 25 -19.60 -5.94 0.42
C ASN A 25 -19.95 -6.04 1.92
N ALA A 26 -19.61 -7.17 2.53
CA ALA A 26 -19.89 -7.39 3.95
C ALA A 26 -19.22 -6.30 4.83
N ARG A 27 -19.97 -5.81 5.85
CA ARG A 27 -19.47 -4.77 6.76
C ARG A 27 -18.16 -5.16 7.49
N GLU A 28 -17.96 -6.44 7.66
CA GLU A 28 -16.78 -7.02 8.29
C GLU A 28 -15.49 -6.82 7.47
N LEU A 29 -15.62 -6.55 6.17
CA LEU A 29 -14.48 -6.30 5.26
C LEU A 29 -14.04 -4.82 5.22
N ARG A 30 -14.62 -3.94 6.03
CA ARG A 30 -14.40 -2.47 5.97
C ARG A 30 -12.94 -2.02 6.12
N HIS A 31 -12.10 -2.83 6.74
CA HIS A 31 -10.68 -2.53 6.98
C HIS A 31 -9.73 -3.42 6.19
N THR A 32 -10.25 -4.22 5.26
CA THR A 32 -9.47 -5.15 4.46
C THR A 32 -9.24 -4.62 3.05
N CYS A 33 -8.20 -5.12 2.41
CA CYS A 33 -8.06 -5.12 0.95
C CYS A 33 -8.45 -6.50 0.44
N MET A 34 -9.31 -6.55 -0.55
CA MET A 34 -9.82 -7.78 -1.13
C MET A 34 -9.24 -8.04 -2.51
N HIS A 35 -8.92 -9.29 -2.77
CA HIS A 35 -8.42 -9.80 -4.03
C HIS A 35 -9.36 -10.93 -4.46
N LEU A 36 -10.09 -10.75 -5.56
CA LEU A 36 -11.02 -11.73 -6.10
C LEU A 36 -10.53 -12.20 -7.47
N LEU A 37 -10.51 -13.51 -7.68
CA LEU A 37 -10.24 -14.13 -8.97
C LEU A 37 -11.52 -14.78 -9.52
N CYS A 38 -11.88 -14.41 -10.74
CA CYS A 38 -12.96 -15.05 -11.48
C CYS A 38 -12.43 -16.32 -12.18
N LEU A 39 -12.98 -17.48 -11.82
CA LEU A 39 -12.55 -18.78 -12.34
C LEU A 39 -13.38 -19.24 -13.53
N ALA A 40 -14.68 -18.89 -13.55
CA ALA A 40 -15.61 -19.22 -14.63
C ALA A 40 -16.83 -18.31 -14.57
N GLY A 41 -17.58 -18.27 -15.66
CA GLY A 41 -18.82 -17.50 -15.77
C GLY A 41 -18.60 -16.00 -15.85
N GLU A 42 -19.64 -15.25 -15.55
CA GLU A 42 -19.69 -13.80 -15.65
C GLU A 42 -20.37 -13.18 -14.44
N GLY A 43 -19.87 -12.02 -14.01
CA GLY A 43 -20.48 -11.23 -12.97
C GLY A 43 -20.27 -9.73 -13.18
N SER A 44 -20.96 -8.92 -12.41
CA SER A 44 -20.78 -7.48 -12.43
C SER A 44 -20.95 -6.87 -11.04
N PHE A 45 -20.32 -5.71 -10.85
CA PHE A 45 -20.44 -4.93 -9.61
C PHE A 45 -20.22 -3.45 -9.90
N VAL A 46 -20.70 -2.59 -9.01
CA VAL A 46 -20.44 -1.15 -9.06
C VAL A 46 -19.39 -0.81 -8.00
N PHE A 47 -18.33 -0.12 -8.42
CA PHE A 47 -17.30 0.42 -7.54
C PHE A 47 -16.96 1.85 -7.95
N ASN A 48 -16.92 2.80 -6.99
CA ASN A 48 -16.72 4.23 -7.25
C ASN A 48 -17.65 4.76 -8.37
N GLU A 49 -18.93 4.36 -8.36
CA GLU A 49 -19.98 4.77 -9.32
C GLU A 49 -19.79 4.25 -10.76
N HIS A 50 -18.78 3.40 -11.02
CA HIS A 50 -18.58 2.75 -12.30
C HIS A 50 -19.00 1.27 -12.21
N CYS A 51 -19.65 0.79 -13.27
CA CYS A 51 -20.01 -0.62 -13.40
C CYS A 51 -18.84 -1.39 -14.05
N TYR A 52 -18.45 -2.48 -13.42
CA TYR A 52 -17.41 -3.38 -13.90
C TYR A 52 -18.01 -4.75 -14.19
N HIS A 53 -17.58 -5.34 -15.31
CA HIS A 53 -17.89 -6.72 -15.68
C HIS A 53 -16.65 -7.56 -15.51
N ILE A 54 -16.83 -8.75 -14.94
CA ILE A 54 -15.77 -9.72 -14.75
C ILE A 54 -16.11 -11.03 -15.46
N THR A 55 -15.08 -11.63 -16.01
CA THR A 55 -15.10 -12.90 -16.71
C THR A 55 -13.93 -13.76 -16.27
N ARG A 56 -13.83 -14.98 -16.76
CA ARG A 56 -12.71 -15.88 -16.42
C ARG A 56 -11.34 -15.19 -16.53
N ASN A 57 -10.48 -15.47 -15.55
CA ASN A 57 -9.13 -14.91 -15.39
C ASN A 57 -9.08 -13.41 -15.09
N ASP A 58 -10.19 -12.79 -14.70
CA ASP A 58 -10.17 -11.45 -14.17
C ASP A 58 -9.84 -11.47 -12.68
N LEU A 59 -8.82 -10.73 -12.32
CA LEU A 59 -8.49 -10.38 -10.94
C LEU A 59 -9.12 -9.03 -10.60
N VAL A 60 -9.86 -8.98 -9.50
CA VAL A 60 -10.40 -7.74 -8.94
C VAL A 60 -9.68 -7.43 -7.63
N VAL A 61 -9.09 -6.24 -7.53
CA VAL A 61 -8.44 -5.77 -6.29
C VAL A 61 -9.20 -4.57 -5.75
N ILE A 62 -9.81 -4.73 -4.59
CA ILE A 62 -10.65 -3.70 -3.96
C ILE A 62 -10.06 -3.27 -2.62
N PRO A 63 -9.45 -2.07 -2.56
CA PRO A 63 -8.86 -1.55 -1.33
C PRO A 63 -9.89 -1.17 -0.25
N ILE A 64 -11.16 -0.93 -0.65
CA ILE A 64 -12.24 -0.51 0.24
C ILE A 64 -13.51 -1.27 -0.15
N PRO A 65 -13.71 -2.52 0.32
CA PRO A 65 -14.85 -3.37 -0.08
C PRO A 65 -16.24 -2.75 0.19
N THR A 66 -16.38 -1.93 1.21
CA THR A 66 -17.65 -1.26 1.53
C THR A 66 -18.16 -0.29 0.46
N LYS A 67 -17.34 0.02 -0.54
CA LYS A 67 -17.75 0.82 -1.71
C LYS A 67 -18.33 -0.02 -2.85
N VAL A 68 -18.29 -1.34 -2.73
CA VAL A 68 -18.87 -2.25 -3.72
C VAL A 68 -20.39 -2.25 -3.56
N LYS A 69 -21.11 -2.14 -4.67
CA LYS A 69 -22.58 -2.12 -4.73
C LYS A 69 -23.08 -2.90 -5.94
N ASN A 70 -24.38 -3.20 -5.96
CA ASN A 70 -25.07 -3.78 -7.12
C ASN A 70 -24.38 -5.01 -7.69
N LEU A 71 -24.06 -5.97 -6.82
CA LEU A 71 -23.50 -7.26 -7.23
C LEU A 71 -24.56 -8.04 -8.05
N ALA A 72 -24.16 -8.50 -9.23
CA ALA A 72 -24.97 -9.38 -10.06
C ALA A 72 -24.08 -10.48 -10.64
N ALA A 73 -24.54 -11.72 -10.61
CA ALA A 73 -23.83 -12.90 -11.06
C ALA A 73 -24.70 -13.74 -11.98
N HIS A 74 -24.13 -14.28 -13.04
CA HIS A 74 -24.73 -15.37 -13.80
C HIS A 74 -24.65 -16.66 -12.98
N ALA A 75 -25.52 -17.63 -13.30
CA ALA A 75 -25.64 -18.87 -12.54
C ALA A 75 -24.37 -19.74 -12.56
N ASP A 76 -23.51 -19.54 -13.56
CA ASP A 76 -22.25 -20.24 -13.79
C ASP A 76 -21.03 -19.51 -13.22
N LEU A 77 -21.22 -18.34 -12.56
CA LEU A 77 -20.13 -17.60 -11.96
C LEU A 77 -19.45 -18.40 -10.86
N GLN A 78 -18.15 -18.57 -10.99
CA GLN A 78 -17.28 -19.15 -9.97
C GLN A 78 -16.17 -18.17 -9.64
N VAL A 79 -16.04 -17.83 -8.37
CA VAL A 79 -15.02 -16.93 -7.87
C VAL A 79 -14.37 -17.47 -6.61
N GLU A 80 -13.14 -17.09 -6.39
CA GLU A 80 -12.48 -17.21 -5.11
C GLU A 80 -11.91 -15.85 -4.72
N TRP A 81 -12.01 -15.50 -3.45
CA TRP A 81 -11.43 -14.27 -2.97
C TRP A 81 -10.74 -14.43 -1.63
N PHE A 82 -9.68 -13.66 -1.47
CA PHE A 82 -8.91 -13.51 -0.25
C PHE A 82 -8.92 -12.05 0.18
N ALA A 83 -9.14 -11.78 1.46
CA ALA A 83 -9.07 -10.47 2.04
C ALA A 83 -8.17 -10.47 3.26
N ALA A 84 -7.35 -9.42 3.40
CA ALA A 84 -6.48 -9.21 4.54
C ALA A 84 -6.56 -7.77 5.03
N ASP A 85 -6.26 -7.54 6.32
CA ASP A 85 -6.22 -6.20 6.89
C ASP A 85 -5.35 -5.27 6.06
N TYR A 86 -5.91 -4.11 5.69
CA TYR A 86 -5.25 -3.17 4.79
C TYR A 86 -3.96 -2.60 5.36
N LYS A 87 -3.92 -2.34 6.69
CA LYS A 87 -2.71 -1.81 7.34
C LYS A 87 -1.62 -2.88 7.42
N PHE A 88 -2.02 -4.13 7.66
CA PHE A 88 -1.10 -5.25 7.62
C PHE A 88 -0.43 -5.37 6.23
N LEU A 89 -1.22 -5.44 5.15
CA LEU A 89 -0.68 -5.49 3.79
C LEU A 89 0.22 -4.29 3.48
N GLN A 90 -0.18 -3.08 3.89
CA GLN A 90 0.66 -1.90 3.70
C GLN A 90 1.97 -1.95 4.48
N SER A 91 2.00 -2.59 5.65
CA SER A 91 3.23 -2.70 6.46
C SER A 91 4.26 -3.65 5.84
N LEU A 92 3.81 -4.58 5.00
CA LEU A 92 4.69 -5.54 4.31
C LEU A 92 5.38 -4.92 3.10
N LEU A 93 4.72 -3.95 2.45
CA LEU A 93 5.23 -3.37 1.22
C LEU A 93 6.37 -2.40 1.49
N PRO A 94 7.49 -2.51 0.77
CA PRO A 94 8.50 -1.46 0.76
C PRO A 94 7.86 -0.17 0.23
N SER A 95 8.33 0.98 0.74
CA SER A 95 7.92 2.30 0.25
C SER A 95 8.52 2.56 -1.14
N ASN A 96 8.06 1.82 -2.14
CA ASN A 96 8.50 1.96 -3.52
C ASN A 96 7.35 2.47 -4.42
N ASN A 97 7.71 2.88 -5.64
CA ASN A 97 6.79 3.47 -6.59
C ASN A 97 5.63 2.55 -6.98
N TYR A 98 5.83 1.23 -6.97
CA TYR A 98 4.82 0.26 -7.36
C TYR A 98 3.75 0.06 -6.29
N SER A 99 4.13 0.04 -5.00
CA SER A 99 3.17 -0.11 -3.91
C SER A 99 2.17 1.04 -3.85
N ILE A 100 2.60 2.22 -4.28
CA ILE A 100 1.78 3.43 -4.28
C ILE A 100 1.06 3.61 -5.61
N GLY A 101 1.77 3.48 -6.74
CA GLY A 101 1.21 3.60 -8.09
C GLY A 101 0.17 2.52 -8.39
N GLY A 102 0.45 1.27 -8.04
CA GLY A 102 -0.48 0.16 -8.19
C GLY A 102 -1.77 0.35 -7.40
N SER A 103 -1.67 0.79 -6.14
CA SER A 103 -2.87 1.09 -5.32
C SER A 103 -3.75 2.20 -5.92
N ILE A 104 -3.15 3.13 -6.64
CA ILE A 104 -3.84 4.24 -7.28
C ILE A 104 -4.56 3.78 -8.54
N SER A 105 -3.88 3.04 -9.40
CA SER A 105 -4.44 2.48 -10.62
C SER A 105 -5.61 1.54 -10.29
N LEU A 106 -5.45 0.69 -9.28
CA LEU A 106 -6.48 -0.22 -8.80
C LEU A 106 -7.70 0.48 -8.16
N ASN A 107 -7.51 1.69 -7.62
CA ASN A 107 -8.65 2.49 -7.14
C ASN A 107 -9.46 3.11 -8.28
N GLN A 108 -8.87 3.28 -9.47
CA GLN A 108 -9.52 3.80 -10.67
C GLN A 108 -10.12 2.67 -11.51
N ASP A 109 -9.38 1.59 -11.68
CA ASP A 109 -9.80 0.39 -12.40
C ASP A 109 -9.37 -0.86 -11.61
N PRO A 110 -10.28 -1.43 -10.82
CA PRO A 110 -9.97 -2.53 -9.92
C PRO A 110 -9.81 -3.87 -10.64
N VAL A 111 -10.09 -3.96 -11.94
CA VAL A 111 -10.07 -5.21 -12.71
C VAL A 111 -8.77 -5.34 -13.49
N ILE A 112 -8.02 -6.40 -13.27
CA ILE A 112 -6.82 -6.77 -14.03
C ILE A 112 -7.10 -8.02 -14.83
N LYS A 113 -6.92 -7.95 -16.15
CA LYS A 113 -6.97 -9.13 -17.03
C LYS A 113 -5.68 -9.93 -16.87
N LEU A 114 -5.77 -11.14 -16.39
CA LEU A 114 -4.63 -12.05 -16.22
C LEU A 114 -4.51 -13.01 -17.41
N THR A 115 -3.30 -13.46 -17.69
CA THR A 115 -3.08 -14.65 -18.50
C THR A 115 -3.51 -15.89 -17.71
N GLU A 116 -3.72 -17.01 -18.40
CA GLU A 116 -4.10 -18.28 -17.75
C GLU A 116 -3.04 -18.73 -16.73
N GLU A 117 -1.76 -18.53 -17.03
CA GLU A 117 -0.68 -18.87 -16.10
C GLU A 117 -0.64 -17.94 -14.88
N GLN A 118 -0.83 -16.62 -15.06
CA GLN A 118 -0.92 -15.68 -13.95
C GLN A 118 -2.10 -15.99 -13.03
N ALA A 119 -3.27 -16.31 -13.61
CA ALA A 119 -4.45 -16.69 -12.84
C ALA A 119 -4.22 -17.97 -12.04
N ARG A 120 -3.58 -18.99 -12.64
CA ARG A 120 -3.22 -20.24 -11.96
C ARG A 120 -2.26 -19.99 -10.78
N LEU A 121 -1.19 -19.20 -10.98
CA LEU A 121 -0.23 -18.88 -9.91
C LEU A 121 -0.90 -18.14 -8.76
N LEU A 122 -1.78 -17.18 -9.07
CA LEU A 122 -2.51 -16.42 -8.07
C LEU A 122 -3.50 -17.29 -7.29
N LEU A 123 -4.17 -18.23 -7.97
CA LEU A 123 -5.06 -19.20 -7.33
C LEU A 123 -4.28 -20.10 -6.36
N ASP A 124 -3.09 -20.56 -6.75
CA ASP A 124 -2.19 -21.32 -5.88
C ASP A 124 -1.81 -20.50 -4.62
N ASP A 125 -1.60 -19.18 -4.76
CA ASP A 125 -1.34 -18.31 -3.61
C ASP A 125 -2.55 -18.18 -2.69
N PHE A 126 -3.76 -18.03 -3.24
CA PHE A 126 -5.00 -18.01 -2.46
C PHE A 126 -5.16 -19.29 -1.64
N HIS A 127 -4.91 -20.44 -2.26
CA HIS A 127 -5.00 -21.74 -1.59
C HIS A 127 -3.95 -21.88 -0.47
N ARG A 128 -2.70 -21.47 -0.72
CA ARG A 128 -1.65 -21.48 0.32
C ARG A 128 -1.99 -20.58 1.49
N LEU A 129 -2.54 -19.38 1.22
CA LEU A 129 -3.00 -18.46 2.27
C LEU A 129 -4.16 -19.08 3.05
N ARG A 130 -5.19 -19.60 2.35
CA ARG A 130 -6.34 -20.28 2.97
C ARG A 130 -5.88 -21.41 3.90
N ASP A 131 -5.02 -22.29 3.41
CA ASP A 131 -4.57 -23.47 4.13
C ASP A 131 -3.76 -23.13 5.40
N ARG A 132 -3.22 -21.90 5.49
CA ARG A 132 -2.47 -21.41 6.64
C ARG A 132 -3.27 -20.51 7.58
N MET A 133 -4.46 -20.07 7.19
CA MET A 133 -5.27 -19.16 8.01
C MET A 133 -5.61 -19.71 9.39
N GLU A 134 -5.76 -21.04 9.53
CA GLU A 134 -6.11 -21.70 10.78
C GLU A 134 -4.88 -22.01 11.68
N ASP A 135 -3.67 -21.82 11.18
CA ASP A 135 -2.43 -22.20 11.86
C ASP A 135 -1.95 -21.17 12.91
N HIS A 136 -2.88 -20.49 13.59
CA HIS A 136 -2.58 -19.42 14.58
C HIS A 136 -1.65 -19.87 15.71
N HIS A 137 -1.50 -21.18 15.93
CA HIS A 137 -0.64 -21.77 16.96
C HIS A 137 0.85 -21.76 16.60
N LEU A 138 1.19 -21.49 15.34
CA LEU A 138 2.58 -21.46 14.88
C LEU A 138 3.32 -20.25 15.45
N GLN A 139 4.54 -20.46 15.90
CA GLN A 139 5.40 -19.40 16.47
C GLN A 139 5.67 -18.26 15.48
N PHE A 140 5.78 -18.56 14.18
CA PHE A 140 6.05 -17.62 13.09
C PHE A 140 4.85 -17.42 12.17
N TYR A 141 3.64 -17.54 12.72
CA TYR A 141 2.40 -17.42 11.93
C TYR A 141 2.31 -16.09 11.17
N HIS A 142 2.57 -14.97 11.85
CA HIS A 142 2.48 -13.64 11.22
C HIS A 142 3.53 -13.41 10.15
N GLU A 143 4.75 -13.87 10.36
CA GLU A 143 5.84 -13.77 9.39
C GLU A 143 5.57 -14.67 8.18
N LEU A 144 5.02 -15.85 8.39
CA LEU A 144 4.63 -16.76 7.32
C LEU A 144 3.49 -16.17 6.48
N MET A 145 2.40 -15.73 7.11
CA MET A 145 1.29 -15.08 6.42
C MET A 145 1.76 -13.80 5.70
N GLY A 146 2.63 -13.02 6.33
CA GLY A 146 3.24 -11.84 5.73
C GLY A 146 4.04 -12.16 4.46
N SER A 147 4.84 -13.22 4.49
CA SER A 147 5.64 -13.66 3.33
C SER A 147 4.77 -14.14 2.18
N LEU A 148 3.71 -14.90 2.47
CA LEU A 148 2.74 -15.36 1.47
C LEU A 148 1.96 -14.19 0.85
N CYS A 149 1.47 -13.26 1.68
CA CYS A 149 0.82 -12.03 1.20
C CYS A 149 1.76 -11.17 0.36
N LEU A 150 3.02 -11.04 0.76
CA LEU A 150 4.01 -10.25 0.03
C LEU A 150 4.30 -10.84 -1.35
N LYS A 151 4.47 -12.17 -1.43
CA LYS A 151 4.64 -12.89 -2.70
C LYS A 151 3.44 -12.65 -3.62
N MET A 152 2.22 -12.87 -3.13
CA MET A 152 0.98 -12.63 -3.88
C MET A 152 0.90 -11.19 -4.40
N MET A 153 1.21 -10.20 -3.55
CA MET A 153 1.19 -8.79 -3.96
C MET A 153 2.21 -8.47 -5.06
N TYR A 154 3.41 -9.08 -5.04
CA TYR A 154 4.38 -8.87 -6.12
C TYR A 154 3.93 -9.49 -7.43
N ASP A 155 3.29 -10.65 -7.42
CA ASP A 155 2.72 -11.25 -8.64
C ASP A 155 1.60 -10.37 -9.23
N ILE A 156 0.76 -9.79 -8.38
CA ILE A 156 -0.26 -8.81 -8.79
C ILE A 156 0.38 -7.56 -9.39
N PHE A 157 1.45 -7.05 -8.77
CA PHE A 157 2.16 -5.88 -9.29
C PHE A 157 2.81 -6.15 -10.64
N GLU A 158 3.40 -7.33 -10.84
CA GLU A 158 3.98 -7.73 -12.12
C GLU A 158 2.91 -7.81 -13.22
N ALA A 159 1.77 -8.46 -12.93
CA ALA A 159 0.64 -8.52 -13.86
C ALA A 159 0.10 -7.11 -14.22
N HIS A 160 0.00 -6.24 -13.23
CA HIS A 160 -0.43 -4.86 -13.42
C HIS A 160 0.59 -4.05 -14.25
N ALA A 161 1.89 -4.21 -13.99
CA ALA A 161 2.96 -3.51 -14.70
C ALA A 161 2.99 -3.88 -16.19
N GLN A 162 2.79 -5.16 -16.50
CA GLN A 162 2.71 -5.65 -17.89
C GLN A 162 1.52 -5.03 -18.62
N ARG A 163 0.37 -4.88 -17.96
CA ARG A 163 -0.80 -4.19 -18.51
C ARG A 163 -0.54 -2.69 -18.77
N GLU A 164 0.06 -1.99 -17.81
CA GLU A 164 0.39 -0.57 -17.96
C GLU A 164 1.38 -0.31 -19.09
N ALA A 165 2.35 -1.18 -19.31
CA ALA A 165 3.28 -1.07 -20.43
C ALA A 165 2.56 -1.11 -21.79
N ILE A 166 1.43 -1.82 -21.87
CA ILE A 166 0.60 -1.90 -23.08
C ILE A 166 -0.30 -0.66 -23.24
N ASN A 167 -0.77 -0.07 -22.12
CA ASN A 167 -1.78 1.01 -22.11
C ASN A 167 -1.20 2.42 -21.92
N SER A 168 0.11 2.63 -21.97
CA SER A 168 0.84 3.81 -21.48
C SER A 168 0.62 5.13 -22.23
N HIS A 169 -0.49 5.35 -22.95
CA HIS A 169 -0.63 6.53 -23.80
C HIS A 169 -1.68 7.59 -23.44
N THR A 170 -2.50 7.49 -22.38
CA THR A 170 -3.68 8.40 -22.36
C THR A 170 -4.07 9.10 -21.05
N ASP A 171 -3.51 8.82 -19.87
CA ASP A 171 -3.98 9.53 -18.66
C ASP A 171 -2.92 10.45 -18.04
N ARG A 172 -3.09 11.77 -18.26
CA ARG A 172 -2.29 12.84 -17.61
C ARG A 172 -2.29 12.72 -16.09
N THR A 173 -3.37 12.22 -15.50
CA THR A 173 -3.50 12.02 -14.06
C THR A 173 -2.59 10.91 -13.57
N ALA A 174 -2.63 9.74 -14.23
CA ALA A 174 -1.74 8.63 -13.95
C ALA A 174 -0.26 9.01 -14.13
N TYR A 175 0.04 9.79 -15.17
CA TYR A 175 1.37 10.34 -15.41
C TYR A 175 1.86 11.20 -14.24
N ILE A 176 1.05 12.16 -13.75
CA ILE A 176 1.42 13.04 -12.62
C ILE A 176 1.68 12.23 -11.36
N VAL A 177 0.85 11.25 -11.08
CA VAL A 177 1.04 10.37 -9.94
C VAL A 177 2.34 9.58 -10.05
N LYS A 178 2.59 8.95 -11.20
CA LYS A 178 3.82 8.21 -11.47
C LYS A 178 5.07 9.09 -11.30
N GLN A 179 5.04 10.32 -11.84
CA GLN A 179 6.14 11.25 -11.71
C GLN A 179 6.35 11.73 -10.27
N LEU A 180 5.29 11.99 -9.50
CA LEU A 180 5.41 12.33 -8.08
C LEU A 180 6.09 11.19 -7.30
N MET A 181 5.67 9.94 -7.54
CA MET A 181 6.25 8.78 -6.89
C MET A 181 7.71 8.58 -7.29
N ALA A 182 8.04 8.79 -8.57
CA ALA A 182 9.43 8.74 -9.04
C ALA A 182 10.30 9.79 -8.33
N LEU A 183 9.82 11.03 -8.17
CA LEU A 183 10.53 12.06 -7.42
C LEU A 183 10.73 11.68 -5.95
N LEU A 184 9.69 11.17 -5.30
CA LEU A 184 9.78 10.76 -3.89
C LEU A 184 10.77 9.61 -3.67
N SER A 185 10.86 8.67 -4.61
CA SER A 185 11.79 7.53 -4.52
C SER A 185 13.27 7.93 -4.68
N THR A 186 13.57 9.11 -5.22
CA THR A 186 14.96 9.61 -5.25
C THR A 186 15.51 9.97 -3.87
N GLY A 187 14.66 9.97 -2.83
CA GLY A 187 15.02 10.41 -1.49
C GLY A 187 15.05 11.94 -1.31
N ILE A 188 14.60 12.70 -2.33
CA ILE A 188 14.57 14.17 -2.28
C ILE A 188 13.71 14.70 -1.12
N SER A 189 12.73 13.93 -0.65
CA SER A 189 11.91 14.28 0.51
C SER A 189 12.71 14.44 1.80
N ARG A 190 13.95 13.99 1.84
CA ARG A 190 14.88 14.27 2.91
C ARG A 190 15.05 15.79 3.13
N THR A 191 15.22 16.54 2.06
CA THR A 191 15.47 17.98 2.09
C THR A 191 14.26 18.81 1.68
N GLU A 192 13.44 18.28 0.78
CA GLU A 192 12.29 18.97 0.18
C GLU A 192 10.98 18.36 0.65
N ARG A 193 10.23 19.10 1.49
CA ARG A 193 8.97 18.61 2.10
C ARG A 193 7.75 19.42 1.73
N GLU A 194 7.93 20.54 1.01
CA GLU A 194 6.86 21.41 0.59
C GLU A 194 6.19 20.90 -0.71
N VAL A 195 4.86 20.88 -0.74
CA VAL A 195 4.08 20.46 -1.91
C VAL A 195 4.40 21.30 -3.15
N SER A 196 4.71 22.59 -2.95
CA SER A 196 5.10 23.53 -4.01
C SER A 196 6.30 23.06 -4.81
N TYR A 197 7.32 22.52 -4.14
CA TYR A 197 8.51 21.97 -4.80
C TYR A 197 8.17 20.87 -5.80
N TYR A 198 7.34 19.91 -5.39
CA TYR A 198 6.92 18.80 -6.26
C TYR A 198 6.03 19.28 -7.40
N ALA A 199 5.13 20.22 -7.12
CA ALA A 199 4.25 20.80 -8.12
C ALA A 199 5.04 21.53 -9.21
N GLU A 200 6.06 22.30 -8.85
CA GLU A 200 6.97 22.97 -9.77
C GLU A 200 7.70 21.96 -10.66
N ARG A 201 8.29 20.91 -10.08
CA ARG A 201 8.98 19.85 -10.81
C ARG A 201 8.08 19.10 -11.79
N LEU A 202 6.79 19.03 -11.49
CA LEU A 202 5.79 18.36 -12.33
C LEU A 202 5.09 19.32 -13.31
N ASN A 203 5.48 20.60 -13.35
CA ASN A 203 4.88 21.65 -14.17
C ASN A 203 3.35 21.76 -13.98
N VAL A 204 2.91 21.73 -12.71
CA VAL A 204 1.51 21.88 -12.30
C VAL A 204 1.40 22.84 -11.11
N SER A 205 0.19 23.36 -10.84
CA SER A 205 -0.03 24.14 -9.63
C SER A 205 -0.11 23.24 -8.39
N PRO A 206 0.32 23.70 -7.20
CA PRO A 206 0.18 22.96 -5.95
C PRO A 206 -1.27 22.54 -5.64
N LYS A 207 -2.24 23.38 -5.99
CA LYS A 207 -3.67 23.09 -5.86
C LYS A 207 -4.09 21.93 -6.75
N TYR A 208 -3.64 21.93 -8.00
CA TYR A 208 -3.95 20.85 -8.95
C TYR A 208 -3.30 19.54 -8.53
N LEU A 209 -2.02 19.56 -8.14
CA LEU A 209 -1.33 18.38 -7.62
C LEU A 209 -2.06 17.79 -6.42
N SER A 210 -2.38 18.64 -5.43
CA SER A 210 -3.07 18.20 -4.19
C SER A 210 -4.45 17.62 -4.48
N ALA A 211 -5.23 18.25 -5.34
CA ALA A 211 -6.56 17.78 -5.72
C ALA A 211 -6.48 16.45 -6.50
N THR A 212 -5.54 16.36 -7.46
CA THR A 212 -5.33 15.16 -8.27
C THR A 212 -4.92 13.97 -7.41
N ILE A 213 -3.87 14.14 -6.59
CA ILE A 213 -3.39 13.06 -5.71
C ILE A 213 -4.48 12.63 -4.74
N LYS A 214 -5.16 13.56 -4.07
CA LYS A 214 -6.22 13.23 -3.11
C LYS A 214 -7.40 12.51 -3.76
N ARG A 215 -7.83 12.96 -4.95
CA ARG A 215 -8.92 12.32 -5.70
C ARG A 215 -8.58 10.89 -6.08
N VAL A 216 -7.36 10.65 -6.54
CA VAL A 216 -6.92 9.37 -7.09
C VAL A 216 -6.56 8.38 -5.98
N THR A 217 -5.91 8.87 -4.92
CA THR A 217 -5.32 8.02 -3.88
C THR A 217 -6.07 8.01 -2.56
N GLY A 218 -6.97 8.95 -2.36
CA GLY A 218 -7.60 9.21 -1.07
C GLY A 218 -6.68 9.89 -0.03
N HIS A 219 -5.38 10.05 -0.32
CA HIS A 219 -4.38 10.60 0.58
C HIS A 219 -3.85 11.96 0.10
N SER A 220 -3.33 12.76 1.02
CA SER A 220 -2.69 14.04 0.66
C SER A 220 -1.27 13.85 0.11
N VAL A 221 -0.79 14.79 -0.71
CA VAL A 221 0.62 14.83 -1.16
C VAL A 221 1.56 14.82 0.04
N THR A 222 1.26 15.61 1.07
CA THR A 222 2.05 15.67 2.31
C THR A 222 2.19 14.31 2.98
N SER A 223 1.12 13.49 3.00
CA SER A 223 1.22 12.16 3.60
C SER A 223 2.17 11.23 2.83
N TYR A 224 2.29 11.40 1.52
CA TYR A 224 3.27 10.66 0.72
C TYR A 224 4.70 11.16 0.97
N ILE A 225 4.90 12.47 1.04
CA ILE A 225 6.19 13.06 1.40
C ILE A 225 6.64 12.54 2.76
N ASP A 226 5.76 12.57 3.77
CA ASP A 226 6.05 12.08 5.12
C ASP A 226 6.41 10.59 5.13
N ARG A 227 5.68 9.74 4.37
CA ARG A 227 5.98 8.29 4.25
C ARG A 227 7.39 8.03 3.73
N HIS A 228 7.91 8.86 2.85
CA HIS A 228 9.28 8.74 2.33
C HIS A 228 10.31 9.40 3.26
N THR A 229 9.94 10.47 3.96
CA THR A 229 10.84 11.22 4.85
C THR A 229 11.08 10.49 6.18
N ILE A 230 10.03 9.90 6.78
CA ILE A 230 10.12 9.29 8.11
C ILE A 230 11.12 8.13 8.20
N PRO A 231 11.21 7.21 7.23
CA PRO A 231 12.23 6.16 7.26
C PRO A 231 13.67 6.72 7.23
N ILE A 232 13.91 7.78 6.42
CA ILE A 232 15.21 8.44 6.33
C ILE A 232 15.53 9.13 7.67
N LEU A 233 14.56 9.84 8.24
CA LEU A 233 14.70 10.47 9.56
C LEU A 233 15.07 9.45 10.63
N LYS A 234 14.38 8.30 10.66
CA LYS A 234 14.68 7.23 11.62
C LYS A 234 16.08 6.68 11.43
N SER A 235 16.51 6.41 10.19
CA SER A 235 17.87 5.90 9.92
C SER A 235 18.96 6.86 10.40
N TYR A 236 18.73 8.17 10.32
CA TYR A 236 19.66 9.16 10.87
C TYR A 236 19.61 9.24 12.40
N LEU A 237 18.41 9.12 12.99
CA LEU A 237 18.29 9.09 14.46
C LEU A 237 18.91 7.82 15.05
N ASP A 238 18.89 6.71 14.34
CA ASP A 238 19.51 5.43 14.73
C ASP A 238 21.05 5.48 14.65
N ASP A 239 21.61 6.42 13.87
CA ASP A 239 23.07 6.61 13.79
C ASP A 239 23.55 7.52 14.93
N GLU A 240 24.14 6.93 15.97
CA GLU A 240 24.65 7.62 17.14
C GLU A 240 25.82 8.58 16.83
N ARG A 241 26.48 8.42 15.69
CA ARG A 241 27.61 9.29 15.26
C ARG A 241 27.14 10.67 14.85
N LEU A 242 25.86 10.83 14.50
CA LEU A 242 25.28 12.11 14.10
C LEU A 242 24.67 12.82 15.31
N SER A 243 25.04 14.07 15.53
CA SER A 243 24.32 14.91 16.49
C SER A 243 22.94 15.32 15.96
N LEU A 244 22.01 15.68 16.85
CA LEU A 244 20.67 16.15 16.44
C LEU A 244 20.74 17.40 15.56
N THR A 245 21.74 18.26 15.79
CA THR A 245 21.99 19.44 14.96
C THR A 245 22.41 19.04 13.55
N GLN A 246 23.36 18.12 13.43
CA GLN A 246 23.79 17.59 12.12
C GLN A 246 22.64 16.93 11.36
N ILE A 247 21.78 16.17 12.05
CA ILE A 247 20.59 15.57 11.40
C ILE A 247 19.62 16.65 10.91
N SER A 248 19.37 17.69 11.74
CA SER A 248 18.53 18.81 11.36
C SER A 248 19.06 19.51 10.10
N GLU A 249 20.38 19.72 10.01
CA GLU A 249 21.05 20.29 8.84
C GLU A 249 21.00 19.39 7.62
N LEU A 250 21.37 18.10 7.77
CA LEU A 250 21.31 17.10 6.69
C LEU A 250 19.93 16.94 6.08
N MET A 251 18.90 17.14 6.90
CA MET A 251 17.50 17.10 6.48
C MET A 251 16.95 18.47 6.08
N ASN A 252 17.78 19.53 6.03
CA ASN A 252 17.38 20.87 5.64
C ASN A 252 16.20 21.42 6.46
N PHE A 253 16.23 21.26 7.79
CA PHE A 253 15.30 21.94 8.66
C PHE A 253 15.80 23.35 8.98
N THR A 254 14.93 24.33 8.88
CA THR A 254 15.28 25.75 9.11
C THR A 254 15.71 26.04 10.54
N THR A 255 15.21 25.28 11.52
CA THR A 255 15.58 25.40 12.93
C THR A 255 15.50 24.05 13.63
N LEU A 256 16.31 23.86 14.67
CA LEU A 256 16.26 22.68 15.54
C LEU A 256 14.89 22.53 16.23
N SER A 257 14.23 23.63 16.54
CA SER A 257 12.89 23.62 17.11
C SER A 257 11.83 23.10 16.13
N TYR A 258 11.95 23.44 14.85
CA TYR A 258 11.07 22.89 13.81
C TYR A 258 11.34 21.40 13.59
N PHE A 259 12.59 20.99 13.53
CA PHE A 259 12.99 19.59 13.49
C PHE A 259 12.41 18.79 14.66
N SER A 260 12.54 19.30 15.89
CA SER A 260 12.00 18.63 17.07
C SER A 260 10.48 18.47 17.01
N ARG A 261 9.74 19.51 16.59
CA ARG A 261 8.29 19.46 16.39
C ARG A 261 7.89 18.45 15.31
N TYR A 262 8.66 18.38 14.22
CA TYR A 262 8.43 17.40 13.15
C TYR A 262 8.59 15.97 13.69
N CYS A 263 9.65 15.69 14.45
CA CYS A 263 9.85 14.39 15.09
C CYS A 263 8.69 14.06 16.04
N THR A 264 8.31 14.95 16.93
CA THR A 264 7.20 14.71 17.86
C THR A 264 5.89 14.41 17.14
N LYS A 265 5.59 15.16 16.07
CA LYS A 265 4.39 14.95 15.26
C LYS A 265 4.36 13.56 14.61
N HIS A 266 5.48 13.08 14.08
CA HIS A 266 5.51 11.88 13.25
C HIS A 266 6.01 10.61 13.97
N LEU A 267 6.78 10.77 15.06
CA LEU A 267 7.31 9.66 15.86
C LEU A 267 6.61 9.53 17.22
N GLY A 268 5.78 10.51 17.60
CA GLY A 268 5.12 10.56 18.92
C GLY A 268 6.03 11.00 20.06
N GLN A 269 7.31 11.29 19.80
CA GLN A 269 8.31 11.65 20.79
C GLN A 269 9.37 12.58 20.19
N SER A 270 10.07 13.34 21.05
CA SER A 270 11.16 14.20 20.61
C SER A 270 12.35 13.40 20.07
N PRO A 271 13.25 13.99 19.27
CA PRO A 271 14.45 13.29 18.77
C PRO A 271 15.31 12.68 19.87
N SER A 272 15.44 13.38 21.01
CA SER A 272 16.22 12.90 22.16
C SER A 272 15.55 11.72 22.86
N GLU A 273 14.23 11.78 23.06
CA GLU A 273 13.45 10.67 23.62
C GLU A 273 13.48 9.46 22.72
N TYR A 274 13.39 9.67 21.38
CA TYR A 274 13.51 8.57 20.41
C TYR A 274 14.85 7.85 20.56
N ARG A 275 15.97 8.57 20.63
CA ARG A 275 17.30 7.96 20.83
C ARG A 275 17.42 7.23 22.17
N LEU A 276 16.89 7.81 23.25
CA LEU A 276 16.87 7.15 24.56
C LEU A 276 16.07 5.84 24.52
N SER A 277 15.00 5.78 23.71
CA SER A 277 14.18 4.56 23.57
C SER A 277 14.88 3.42 22.81
N LEU A 278 15.97 3.71 22.10
CA LEU A 278 16.78 2.71 21.38
C LEU A 278 17.85 2.07 22.26
N GLN A 279 18.22 2.71 23.39
CA GLN A 279 19.22 2.18 24.30
C GLN A 279 18.65 0.96 25.05
N PRO A 280 19.42 -0.13 25.19
CA PRO A 280 18.97 -1.27 25.99
C PRO A 280 18.75 -0.78 27.44
N LYS A 281 17.58 -1.04 27.98
CA LYS A 281 17.33 -0.88 29.42
C LYS A 281 18.12 -1.98 30.13
N TYR A 282 19.23 -1.61 30.71
CA TYR A 282 19.91 -2.47 31.68
C TYR A 282 19.09 -2.41 32.99
N ASP A 283 18.24 -3.38 33.22
CA ASP A 283 17.69 -3.71 34.55
C ASP A 283 18.64 -4.64 35.27
#